data_5b7a2f1e8247da0eaf986a7f97885965
#
_entry.id   5b7a2f1e8247da0eaf986a7f97885965
#
_cell.length_a   1.000
_cell.length_b   1.000
_cell.length_c   1.000
_cell.angle_alpha   90.00
_cell.angle_beta   90.00
_cell.angle_gamma   90.00
#
_symmetry.space_group_name_H-M   'P 1'
#
loop_
_entity.id
_entity.type
_entity.pdbx_description
1 polymer ?
#
loop_
_entity_poly.entity_id
_entity_poly.type
_entity_poly.pdbx_seq_one_letter_code
_entity_poly.pdbx_strand_id
1 'polypeptide(L)'
;MQNIKIKNKYKTLILLLFFTSCSYWSKENNRKILASVEGKKLYKDELPVDIFVGLNKEDSLMQAKNYIENWAYTQLMISEAKKNIDTVRINKLVRQYKTDLLLETYQNKLAGKFLDSTIQPEQWQKAYKENGQIYTAKEALLKADVLIMNKNNKKKALYKKWFYSKKNEEKDSLFKHIAEFKKLNFDEKWTYISKFKEKYPVFKKISDRNIIKKSKKFVLSDSLDLYLIFIKDIVLKEQQLPLEFVKPELKQIILNQRKEKWLARLKNEMMEDALKTKKIKIYKTNK
;
A
#
# COMPACT_ATOMS: atom_id res chain seq x y z
N MET A 1 -5.74 75.58 37.96
CA MET A 1 -4.51 74.82 38.33
C MET A 1 -4.91 73.48 38.86
N GLN A 2 -4.96 72.48 37.98
CA GLN A 2 -4.98 71.03 38.30
C GLN A 2 -4.42 70.22 37.16
N ASN A 3 -3.11 70.09 37.14
CA ASN A 3 -2.41 69.16 36.29
C ASN A 3 -1.44 68.35 37.16
N ILE A 4 -1.22 67.13 36.74
CA ILE A 4 -0.16 66.25 37.22
C ILE A 4 -0.54 65.31 38.37
N LYS A 5 -1.24 64.19 38.05
CA LYS A 5 -1.08 62.94 38.81
C LYS A 5 -1.30 61.65 38.01
N ILE A 6 -1.36 61.71 36.65
CA ILE A 6 -1.63 60.56 35.82
C ILE A 6 -0.35 59.90 35.22
N LYS A 7 0.80 60.53 35.29
CA LYS A 7 2.04 60.03 34.64
C LYS A 7 2.78 58.88 35.35
N ASN A 8 2.53 58.62 36.61
CA ASN A 8 3.30 57.62 37.35
C ASN A 8 2.68 56.19 37.36
N LYS A 9 1.35 56.04 37.12
CA LYS A 9 0.72 54.74 37.09
C LYS A 9 1.05 53.91 35.87
N TYR A 10 1.33 54.53 34.73
CA TYR A 10 1.70 53.82 33.49
C TYR A 10 3.16 53.41 33.42
N LYS A 11 4.06 54.09 34.13
CA LYS A 11 5.47 53.69 34.23
C LYS A 11 5.67 52.41 35.02
N THR A 12 4.89 52.19 36.06
CA THR A 12 4.89 50.93 36.86
C THR A 12 4.24 49.79 36.12
N LEU A 13 3.19 50.04 35.32
CA LEU A 13 2.53 49.04 34.53
C LEU A 13 3.40 48.52 33.34
N ILE A 14 4.18 49.38 32.72
CA ILE A 14 5.11 49.04 31.63
C ILE A 14 6.31 48.23 32.14
N LEU A 15 6.75 48.50 33.38
CA LEU A 15 7.87 47.73 33.98
C LEU A 15 7.51 46.28 34.36
N LEU A 16 6.23 46.03 34.64
CA LEU A 16 5.71 44.67 34.98
C LEU A 16 5.57 43.75 33.75
N LEU A 17 5.44 44.30 32.55
CA LEU A 17 5.30 43.53 31.30
C LEU A 17 6.63 42.95 30.80
N PHE A 18 7.79 43.40 31.27
CA PHE A 18 9.11 42.89 30.88
C PHE A 18 9.56 41.63 31.61
N PHE A 19 8.89 41.24 32.70
CA PHE A 19 9.24 40.06 33.50
C PHE A 19 8.57 38.74 33.07
N THR A 20 7.60 38.77 32.14
CA THR A 20 6.89 37.56 31.72
C THR A 20 7.44 36.93 30.40
N SER A 21 8.46 37.56 29.82
CA SER A 21 9.02 37.09 28.51
C SER A 21 10.07 36.00 28.62
N CYS A 22 10.51 35.59 29.80
CA CYS A 22 11.63 34.63 29.95
C CYS A 22 11.21 33.14 30.02
N SER A 23 9.92 32.80 30.02
CA SER A 23 9.50 31.39 30.17
C SER A 23 9.39 30.58 28.88
N TYR A 24 9.49 31.25 27.74
CA TYR A 24 9.33 30.52 26.45
C TYR A 24 10.64 29.96 25.88
N TRP A 25 11.80 30.35 26.44
CA TRP A 25 13.12 29.94 25.93
C TRP A 25 13.75 28.74 26.66
N SER A 26 13.14 28.23 27.75
CA SER A 26 13.81 27.24 28.59
C SER A 26 13.57 25.79 28.19
N LYS A 27 12.79 25.47 27.15
CA LYS A 27 12.50 24.08 26.74
C LYS A 27 13.61 23.45 25.85
N GLU A 28 14.51 24.26 25.31
CA GLU A 28 15.58 23.77 24.41
C GLU A 28 16.86 23.34 25.15
N ASN A 29 17.01 23.72 26.42
CA ASN A 29 18.30 23.62 27.14
C ASN A 29 18.59 22.25 27.80
N ASN A 30 17.67 21.26 27.74
CA ASN A 30 17.89 19.96 28.43
C ASN A 30 18.12 18.78 27.45
N ARG A 31 18.15 19.02 26.14
CA ARG A 31 18.42 17.96 25.18
C ARG A 31 19.92 17.65 25.11
N LYS A 32 20.32 16.41 25.35
CA LYS A 32 21.73 16.01 25.29
C LYS A 32 22.23 16.02 23.83
N ILE A 33 23.19 16.92 23.54
CA ILE A 33 23.84 17.01 22.23
C ILE A 33 24.84 15.86 22.10
N LEU A 34 24.82 15.16 20.97
CA LEU A 34 25.74 14.07 20.59
C LEU A 34 26.80 14.53 19.61
N ALA A 35 26.45 15.42 18.67
CA ALA A 35 27.38 15.98 17.70
C ALA A 35 26.94 17.37 17.29
N SER A 36 27.89 18.17 16.75
CA SER A 36 27.60 19.47 16.15
C SER A 36 28.48 19.67 14.92
N VAL A 37 27.90 20.13 13.81
CA VAL A 37 28.57 20.44 12.56
C VAL A 37 28.05 21.77 12.03
N GLU A 38 28.92 22.79 11.91
CA GLU A 38 28.56 24.12 11.39
C GLU A 38 27.26 24.71 11.99
N GLY A 39 27.14 24.62 13.31
CA GLY A 39 25.99 25.12 14.09
C GLY A 39 24.76 24.24 14.10
N LYS A 40 24.70 23.19 13.30
CA LYS A 40 23.65 22.16 13.41
C LYS A 40 24.01 21.16 14.49
N LYS A 41 23.03 20.75 15.27
CA LYS A 41 23.20 19.85 16.41
C LYS A 41 22.42 18.58 16.19
N LEU A 42 23.03 17.43 16.52
CA LEU A 42 22.36 16.13 16.65
C LEU A 42 22.08 15.90 18.13
N TYR A 43 20.84 15.65 18.46
CA TYR A 43 20.44 15.36 19.84
C TYR A 43 20.23 13.86 20.06
N LYS A 44 20.38 13.42 21.31
CA LYS A 44 20.25 12.00 21.68
C LYS A 44 18.88 11.41 21.34
N ASP A 45 17.83 12.18 21.46
CA ASP A 45 16.44 11.81 21.15
C ASP A 45 16.13 11.76 19.64
N GLU A 46 17.08 12.15 18.80
CA GLU A 46 17.00 12.02 17.33
C GLU A 46 17.65 10.72 16.80
N LEU A 47 18.27 9.92 17.70
CA LEU A 47 18.74 8.60 17.29
C LEU A 47 17.56 7.67 17.02
N PRO A 48 17.50 6.98 15.87
CA PRO A 48 16.45 6.00 15.59
C PRO A 48 16.51 4.85 16.60
N VAL A 49 15.40 4.56 17.26
CA VAL A 49 15.34 3.51 18.29
C VAL A 49 15.45 2.12 17.70
N ASP A 50 14.96 1.94 16.49
CA ASP A 50 14.93 0.67 15.74
C ASP A 50 16.33 0.11 15.44
N ILE A 51 17.34 0.98 15.27
CA ILE A 51 18.71 0.54 14.99
C ILE A 51 19.40 -0.13 16.19
N PHE A 52 18.80 -0.07 17.39
CA PHE A 52 19.34 -0.65 18.62
C PHE A 52 18.63 -1.94 19.06
N VAL A 53 17.55 -2.33 18.37
CA VAL A 53 16.74 -3.50 18.75
C VAL A 53 17.55 -4.80 18.62
N GLY A 54 17.58 -5.56 19.68
CA GLY A 54 18.26 -6.88 19.71
C GLY A 54 19.79 -6.84 19.85
N LEU A 55 20.39 -5.65 20.03
CA LEU A 55 21.83 -5.51 20.19
C LEU A 55 22.25 -5.54 21.66
N ASN A 56 23.45 -6.07 21.92
CA ASN A 56 24.11 -5.92 23.19
C ASN A 56 24.64 -4.48 23.39
N LYS A 57 25.19 -4.19 24.56
CA LYS A 57 25.65 -2.84 24.92
C LYS A 57 26.78 -2.33 24.02
N GLU A 58 27.74 -3.21 23.67
CA GLU A 58 28.89 -2.85 22.84
C GLU A 58 28.50 -2.57 21.41
N ASP A 59 27.67 -3.44 20.81
CA ASP A 59 27.13 -3.25 19.47
C ASP A 59 26.26 -1.99 19.38
N SER A 60 25.47 -1.74 20.43
CA SER A 60 24.64 -0.51 20.48
C SER A 60 25.51 0.76 20.52
N LEU A 61 26.61 0.77 21.24
CA LEU A 61 27.56 1.89 21.27
C LEU A 61 28.26 2.09 19.93
N MET A 62 28.63 0.99 19.27
CA MET A 62 29.24 1.03 17.94
C MET A 62 28.24 1.55 16.90
N GLN A 63 27.00 1.12 16.92
CA GLN A 63 25.93 1.61 16.04
C GLN A 63 25.65 3.09 16.27
N ALA A 64 25.59 3.55 17.52
CA ALA A 64 25.43 4.96 17.84
C ALA A 64 26.59 5.80 17.27
N LYS A 65 27.83 5.32 17.43
CA LYS A 65 29.01 5.99 16.89
C LYS A 65 28.93 6.10 15.36
N ASN A 66 28.65 4.99 14.68
CA ASN A 66 28.52 4.96 13.23
C ASN A 66 27.41 5.90 12.73
N TYR A 67 26.28 5.95 13.44
CA TYR A 67 25.20 6.88 13.11
C TYR A 67 25.65 8.33 13.23
N ILE A 68 26.33 8.69 14.33
CA ILE A 68 26.82 10.04 14.57
C ILE A 68 27.85 10.46 13.50
N GLU A 69 28.78 9.58 13.15
CA GLU A 69 29.77 9.83 12.10
C GLU A 69 29.13 10.02 10.73
N ASN A 70 28.18 9.18 10.35
CA ASN A 70 27.43 9.29 9.12
C ASN A 70 26.57 10.57 9.08
N TRP A 71 25.95 10.94 10.19
CA TRP A 71 25.20 12.18 10.30
C TRP A 71 26.13 13.40 10.09
N ALA A 72 27.29 13.41 10.78
CA ALA A 72 28.26 14.48 10.66
C ALA A 72 28.78 14.62 9.21
N TYR A 73 29.17 13.50 8.59
CA TYR A 73 29.56 13.46 7.18
C TYR A 73 28.45 14.04 6.27
N THR A 74 27.22 13.62 6.50
CA THR A 74 26.07 14.10 5.73
C THR A 74 25.89 15.61 5.86
N GLN A 75 26.04 16.18 7.08
CA GLN A 75 25.94 17.63 7.26
C GLN A 75 27.05 18.39 6.53
N LEU A 76 28.29 17.89 6.58
CA LEU A 76 29.42 18.47 5.84
C LEU A 76 29.16 18.44 4.33
N MET A 77 28.74 17.29 3.79
CA MET A 77 28.42 17.15 2.37
C MET A 77 27.26 18.06 1.94
N ILE A 78 26.22 18.22 2.76
CA ILE A 78 25.13 19.17 2.50
C ILE A 78 25.64 20.62 2.48
N SER A 79 26.56 20.96 3.38
CA SER A 79 27.16 22.29 3.40
C SER A 79 27.95 22.60 2.11
N GLU A 80 28.77 21.65 1.69
CA GLU A 80 29.53 21.80 0.42
C GLU A 80 28.61 21.80 -0.79
N ALA A 81 27.58 20.92 -0.81
CA ALA A 81 26.60 20.87 -1.88
C ALA A 81 25.88 22.23 -2.06
N LYS A 82 25.51 22.90 -0.95
CA LYS A 82 24.86 24.23 -1.01
C LYS A 82 25.72 25.31 -1.62
N LYS A 83 27.04 25.17 -1.55
CA LYS A 83 27.99 26.12 -2.18
C LYS A 83 28.15 25.86 -3.67
N ASN A 84 28.00 24.63 -4.11
CA ASN A 84 28.36 24.16 -5.45
C ASN A 84 27.17 23.80 -6.34
N ILE A 85 25.94 23.73 -5.81
CA ILE A 85 24.73 23.31 -6.54
C ILE A 85 23.68 24.42 -6.55
N ASP A 86 22.95 24.55 -7.65
CA ASP A 86 21.79 25.45 -7.74
C ASP A 86 20.67 25.04 -6.79
N THR A 87 20.69 25.61 -5.59
CA THR A 87 19.68 25.38 -4.56
C THR A 87 18.34 26.02 -4.88
N VAL A 88 18.29 27.03 -5.77
CA VAL A 88 17.04 27.70 -6.19
C VAL A 88 16.14 26.70 -6.93
N ARG A 89 16.74 25.97 -7.89
CA ARG A 89 16.02 24.90 -8.62
C ARG A 89 15.52 23.80 -7.68
N ILE A 90 16.37 23.33 -6.76
CA ILE A 90 16.01 22.29 -5.80
C ILE A 90 14.86 22.78 -4.90
N ASN A 91 14.95 23.99 -4.36
CA ASN A 91 13.91 24.56 -3.51
C ASN A 91 12.58 24.73 -4.24
N LYS A 92 12.61 25.05 -5.56
CA LYS A 92 11.41 25.09 -6.40
C LYS A 92 10.76 23.72 -6.50
N LEU A 93 11.55 22.68 -6.81
CA LEU A 93 11.07 21.30 -6.91
C LEU A 93 10.48 20.79 -5.58
N VAL A 94 11.16 21.05 -4.46
CA VAL A 94 10.68 20.67 -3.12
C VAL A 94 9.35 21.36 -2.79
N ARG A 95 9.21 22.65 -3.09
CA ARG A 95 7.94 23.37 -2.88
C ARG A 95 6.84 22.81 -3.73
N GLN A 96 7.10 22.53 -5.01
CA GLN A 96 6.12 21.91 -5.89
C GLN A 96 5.70 20.54 -5.38
N TYR A 97 6.65 19.67 -5.07
CA TYR A 97 6.38 18.34 -4.51
C TYR A 97 5.55 18.40 -3.22
N LYS A 98 5.88 19.32 -2.30
CA LYS A 98 5.10 19.53 -1.08
C LYS A 98 3.65 19.93 -1.40
N THR A 99 3.45 20.83 -2.38
CA THR A 99 2.11 21.25 -2.80
C THR A 99 1.33 20.08 -3.40
N ASP A 100 1.95 19.34 -4.32
CA ASP A 100 1.33 18.22 -4.99
C ASP A 100 0.94 17.12 -3.98
N LEU A 101 1.84 16.78 -3.06
CA LEU A 101 1.58 15.80 -1.99
C LEU A 101 0.44 16.24 -1.06
N LEU A 102 0.39 17.54 -0.70
CA LEU A 102 -0.69 18.07 0.14
C LEU A 102 -2.03 17.99 -0.58
N LEU A 103 -2.08 18.39 -1.86
CA LEU A 103 -3.29 18.33 -2.68
C LEU A 103 -3.75 16.89 -2.87
N GLU A 104 -2.86 16.00 -3.26
CA GLU A 104 -3.18 14.58 -3.45
C GLU A 104 -3.70 13.94 -2.16
N THR A 105 -3.02 14.18 -1.03
CA THR A 105 -3.43 13.65 0.28
C THR A 105 -4.83 14.14 0.65
N TYR A 106 -5.11 15.42 0.44
CA TYR A 106 -6.41 16.00 0.74
C TYR A 106 -7.50 15.49 -0.20
N GLN A 107 -7.23 15.41 -1.50
CA GLN A 107 -8.14 14.84 -2.50
C GLN A 107 -8.47 13.38 -2.21
N ASN A 108 -7.47 12.56 -1.82
CA ASN A 108 -7.68 11.17 -1.43
C ASN A 108 -8.55 11.06 -0.18
N LYS A 109 -8.33 11.92 0.82
CA LYS A 109 -9.15 11.97 2.05
C LYS A 109 -10.60 12.35 1.74
N LEU A 110 -10.81 13.33 0.88
CA LEU A 110 -12.15 13.74 0.45
C LEU A 110 -12.83 12.62 -0.36
N ALA A 111 -12.12 12.04 -1.33
CA ALA A 111 -12.64 10.94 -2.14
C ALA A 111 -13.05 9.74 -1.27
N GLY A 112 -12.22 9.36 -0.29
CA GLY A 112 -12.54 8.29 0.65
C GLY A 112 -13.77 8.57 1.52
N LYS A 113 -14.09 9.84 1.75
CA LYS A 113 -15.28 10.25 2.54
C LYS A 113 -16.57 10.32 1.72
N PHE A 114 -16.49 10.77 0.48
CA PHE A 114 -17.66 11.15 -0.32
C PHE A 114 -17.93 10.23 -1.53
N LEU A 115 -16.99 9.38 -1.92
CA LEU A 115 -17.21 8.47 -3.04
C LEU A 115 -17.73 7.11 -2.57
N ASP A 116 -18.82 6.68 -3.19
CA ASP A 116 -19.30 5.31 -3.02
C ASP A 116 -18.34 4.33 -3.72
N SER A 117 -17.87 3.35 -2.95
CA SER A 117 -16.99 2.26 -3.43
C SER A 117 -17.77 1.04 -3.91
N THR A 118 -19.11 1.04 -3.82
CA THR A 118 -19.95 -0.04 -4.31
C THR A 118 -19.99 -0.03 -5.83
N ILE A 119 -19.75 -1.17 -6.44
CA ILE A 119 -19.77 -1.32 -7.90
C ILE A 119 -20.88 -2.30 -8.26
N GLN A 120 -21.85 -1.85 -9.03
CA GLN A 120 -22.98 -2.65 -9.46
C GLN A 120 -22.59 -3.66 -10.55
N PRO A 121 -23.31 -4.79 -10.70
CA PRO A 121 -23.00 -5.83 -11.69
C PRO A 121 -22.83 -5.30 -13.11
N GLU A 122 -23.68 -4.35 -13.52
CA GLU A 122 -23.66 -3.74 -14.86
C GLU A 122 -22.38 -2.93 -15.09
N GLN A 123 -21.86 -2.29 -14.06
CA GLN A 123 -20.62 -1.50 -14.13
C GLN A 123 -19.40 -2.40 -14.31
N TRP A 124 -19.40 -3.58 -13.66
CA TRP A 124 -18.38 -4.59 -13.89
C TRP A 124 -18.36 -5.07 -15.33
N GLN A 125 -19.53 -5.41 -15.87
CA GLN A 125 -19.67 -5.90 -17.25
C GLN A 125 -19.24 -4.83 -18.25
N LYS A 126 -19.67 -3.57 -18.03
CA LYS A 126 -19.31 -2.44 -18.89
C LYS A 126 -17.79 -2.23 -18.89
N ALA A 127 -17.18 -2.10 -17.71
CA ALA A 127 -15.73 -1.87 -17.60
C ALA A 127 -14.92 -3.04 -18.18
N TYR A 128 -15.38 -4.28 -17.99
CA TYR A 128 -14.74 -5.46 -18.56
C TYR A 128 -14.82 -5.46 -20.09
N LYS A 129 -15.97 -5.08 -20.66
CA LYS A 129 -16.13 -4.99 -22.13
C LYS A 129 -15.28 -3.87 -22.73
N GLU A 130 -15.24 -2.71 -22.10
CA GLU A 130 -14.47 -1.55 -22.57
C GLU A 130 -12.95 -1.79 -22.53
N ASN A 131 -12.48 -2.59 -21.57
CA ASN A 131 -11.05 -2.88 -21.37
C ASN A 131 -10.67 -4.30 -21.82
N GLY A 132 -11.57 -5.06 -22.44
CA GLY A 132 -11.37 -6.49 -22.73
C GLY A 132 -10.15 -6.81 -23.56
N GLN A 133 -9.74 -5.92 -24.47
CA GLN A 133 -8.57 -6.13 -25.32
C GLN A 133 -7.24 -6.17 -24.58
N ILE A 134 -7.14 -5.49 -23.44
CA ILE A 134 -5.90 -5.48 -22.62
C ILE A 134 -5.85 -6.65 -21.64
N TYR A 135 -6.97 -7.33 -21.40
CA TYR A 135 -7.07 -8.45 -20.48
C TYR A 135 -6.93 -9.79 -21.20
N THR A 136 -5.76 -10.03 -21.78
CA THR A 136 -5.41 -11.31 -22.40
C THR A 136 -4.46 -12.11 -21.52
N ALA A 137 -4.62 -13.42 -21.53
CA ALA A 137 -3.79 -14.35 -20.77
C ALA A 137 -2.38 -14.43 -21.36
N LYS A 138 -1.36 -14.05 -20.58
CA LYS A 138 0.06 -14.18 -20.96
C LYS A 138 0.54 -15.64 -20.93
N GLU A 139 -0.08 -16.45 -20.10
CA GLU A 139 0.09 -17.90 -20.02
C GLU A 139 -1.26 -18.53 -19.65
N ALA A 140 -1.38 -19.84 -19.74
CA ALA A 140 -2.64 -20.51 -19.41
C ALA A 140 -3.00 -20.33 -17.93
N LEU A 141 -4.30 -20.08 -17.68
CA LEU A 141 -4.90 -20.09 -16.34
C LEU A 141 -5.76 -21.33 -16.17
N LEU A 142 -5.90 -21.76 -14.92
CA LEU A 142 -6.77 -22.87 -14.58
C LEU A 142 -7.53 -22.59 -13.28
N LYS A 143 -8.70 -23.20 -13.16
CA LYS A 143 -9.42 -23.40 -11.90
C LYS A 143 -9.32 -24.86 -11.51
N ALA A 144 -8.91 -25.16 -10.29
CA ALA A 144 -8.73 -26.53 -9.84
C ALA A 144 -9.14 -26.74 -8.40
N ASP A 145 -9.82 -27.87 -8.17
CA ASP A 145 -9.99 -28.42 -6.83
C ASP A 145 -8.78 -29.28 -6.48
N VAL A 146 -8.37 -29.25 -5.21
CA VAL A 146 -7.19 -29.96 -4.73
C VAL A 146 -7.48 -30.62 -3.38
N LEU A 147 -7.17 -31.90 -3.27
CA LEU A 147 -7.12 -32.61 -2.01
C LEU A 147 -5.74 -33.27 -1.85
N ILE A 148 -5.12 -33.09 -0.69
CA ILE A 148 -3.83 -33.67 -0.34
C ILE A 148 -4.00 -34.47 0.95
N MET A 149 -3.61 -35.73 0.92
CA MET A 149 -3.65 -36.63 2.07
C MET A 149 -2.40 -37.50 2.13
N ASN A 150 -2.15 -38.13 3.26
CA ASN A 150 -1.10 -39.14 3.36
C ASN A 150 -1.38 -40.29 2.35
N LYS A 151 -0.36 -40.68 1.58
CA LYS A 151 -0.53 -41.75 0.55
C LYS A 151 -0.93 -43.12 1.13
N ASN A 152 -0.63 -43.34 2.42
CA ASN A 152 -0.97 -44.57 3.14
C ASN A 152 -2.34 -44.51 3.83
N ASN A 153 -3.12 -43.44 3.62
CA ASN A 153 -4.47 -43.34 4.22
C ASN A 153 -5.33 -44.50 3.77
N LYS A 154 -5.88 -45.25 4.76
CA LYS A 154 -6.68 -46.45 4.51
C LYS A 154 -7.98 -46.17 3.76
N LYS A 155 -8.51 -44.94 3.87
CA LYS A 155 -9.77 -44.51 3.21
C LYS A 155 -9.54 -43.80 1.87
N LYS A 156 -8.32 -43.81 1.31
CA LYS A 156 -7.98 -43.05 0.09
C LYS A 156 -8.89 -43.36 -1.11
N ALA A 157 -9.36 -44.58 -1.25
CA ALA A 157 -10.28 -44.97 -2.34
C ALA A 157 -11.66 -44.29 -2.18
N LEU A 158 -12.16 -44.22 -0.95
CA LEU A 158 -13.43 -43.56 -0.60
C LEU A 158 -13.31 -42.03 -0.84
N TYR A 159 -12.25 -41.43 -0.33
CA TYR A 159 -12.02 -39.96 -0.51
C TYR A 159 -11.80 -39.57 -1.96
N LYS A 160 -11.13 -40.43 -2.74
CA LYS A 160 -11.01 -40.24 -4.19
C LYS A 160 -12.37 -40.25 -4.87
N LYS A 161 -13.25 -41.19 -4.51
CA LYS A 161 -14.62 -41.26 -5.03
C LYS A 161 -15.37 -39.98 -4.72
N TRP A 162 -15.39 -39.53 -3.47
CA TRP A 162 -16.09 -38.34 -3.02
C TRP A 162 -15.53 -37.07 -3.66
N PHE A 163 -14.22 -36.94 -3.76
CA PHE A 163 -13.56 -35.77 -4.34
C PHE A 163 -13.92 -35.52 -5.81
N TYR A 164 -14.04 -36.59 -6.59
CA TYR A 164 -14.41 -36.47 -8.01
C TYR A 164 -15.91 -36.58 -8.27
N SER A 165 -16.71 -36.67 -7.23
CA SER A 165 -18.16 -36.73 -7.33
C SER A 165 -18.76 -35.41 -7.73
N LYS A 166 -19.91 -35.47 -8.41
CA LYS A 166 -20.76 -34.28 -8.67
C LYS A 166 -21.82 -34.06 -7.59
N LYS A 167 -21.97 -35.03 -6.63
CA LYS A 167 -22.97 -34.95 -5.56
C LYS A 167 -22.44 -34.08 -4.42
N ASN A 168 -23.25 -33.12 -3.98
CA ASN A 168 -22.88 -32.23 -2.88
C ASN A 168 -22.70 -32.97 -1.56
N GLU A 169 -23.56 -33.99 -1.28
CA GLU A 169 -23.49 -34.76 -0.05
C GLU A 169 -22.14 -35.50 0.09
N GLU A 170 -21.58 -35.99 -1.04
CA GLU A 170 -20.27 -36.66 -1.02
C GLU A 170 -19.13 -35.65 -0.80
N LYS A 171 -19.25 -34.43 -1.34
CA LYS A 171 -18.30 -33.34 -1.07
C LYS A 171 -18.40 -32.84 0.39
N ASP A 172 -19.63 -32.73 0.93
CA ASP A 172 -19.86 -32.37 2.33
C ASP A 172 -19.27 -33.43 3.29
N SER A 173 -19.29 -34.70 2.86
CA SER A 173 -18.65 -35.78 3.61
C SER A 173 -17.13 -35.61 3.69
N LEU A 174 -16.46 -35.01 2.69
CA LEU A 174 -15.03 -34.68 2.79
C LEU A 174 -14.76 -33.61 3.86
N PHE A 175 -15.63 -32.62 3.99
CA PHE A 175 -15.45 -31.58 5.02
C PHE A 175 -15.59 -32.16 6.43
N LYS A 176 -16.43 -33.20 6.63
CA LYS A 176 -16.52 -33.90 7.92
C LYS A 176 -15.24 -34.64 8.30
N HIS A 177 -14.39 -34.94 7.31
CA HIS A 177 -13.11 -35.63 7.47
C HIS A 177 -11.88 -34.72 7.25
N ILE A 178 -12.05 -33.42 7.32
CA ILE A 178 -11.00 -32.43 6.97
C ILE A 178 -9.69 -32.63 7.76
N ALA A 179 -9.78 -33.15 9.00
CA ALA A 179 -8.62 -33.43 9.83
C ALA A 179 -7.72 -34.56 9.29
N GLU A 180 -8.24 -35.39 8.37
CA GLU A 180 -7.46 -36.46 7.71
C GLU A 180 -6.68 -35.95 6.49
N PHE A 181 -6.86 -34.69 6.11
CA PHE A 181 -6.25 -34.09 4.93
C PHE A 181 -5.24 -33.03 5.32
N LYS A 182 -4.12 -33.00 4.64
CA LYS A 182 -3.18 -31.87 4.70
C LYS A 182 -3.76 -30.64 4.02
N LYS A 183 -4.62 -30.87 3.01
CA LYS A 183 -5.29 -29.82 2.27
C LYS A 183 -6.57 -30.36 1.63
N LEU A 184 -7.64 -29.60 1.79
CA LEU A 184 -8.86 -29.72 1.01
C LEU A 184 -9.22 -28.31 0.52
N ASN A 185 -9.23 -28.10 -0.77
CA ASN A 185 -9.56 -26.81 -1.36
C ASN A 185 -10.41 -27.04 -2.63
N PHE A 186 -11.63 -26.60 -2.57
CA PHE A 186 -12.50 -26.43 -3.73
C PHE A 186 -12.36 -24.97 -4.21
N ASP A 187 -11.16 -24.63 -4.68
CA ASP A 187 -10.77 -23.26 -5.04
C ASP A 187 -11.34 -22.89 -6.40
N GLU A 188 -12.26 -21.94 -6.39
CA GLU A 188 -12.80 -21.37 -7.63
C GLU A 188 -11.95 -20.22 -8.18
N LYS A 189 -10.81 -19.92 -7.55
CA LYS A 189 -9.92 -18.86 -8.01
C LYS A 189 -9.10 -19.31 -9.20
N TRP A 190 -9.07 -18.46 -10.19
CA TRP A 190 -8.18 -18.61 -11.33
C TRP A 190 -6.71 -18.47 -10.90
N THR A 191 -5.85 -19.34 -11.40
CA THR A 191 -4.42 -19.35 -11.09
C THR A 191 -3.62 -19.60 -12.35
N TYR A 192 -2.55 -18.87 -12.58
CA TYR A 192 -1.62 -19.15 -13.68
C TYR A 192 -0.98 -20.52 -13.50
N ILE A 193 -0.73 -21.22 -14.63
CA ILE A 193 -0.17 -22.57 -14.60
C ILE A 193 1.22 -22.61 -13.94
N SER A 194 2.05 -21.57 -14.15
CA SER A 194 3.33 -21.42 -13.49
C SER A 194 3.21 -21.37 -11.97
N LYS A 195 2.28 -20.55 -11.46
CA LYS A 195 2.00 -20.43 -10.02
C LYS A 195 1.37 -21.69 -9.44
N PHE A 196 0.55 -22.38 -10.23
CA PHE A 196 0.00 -23.68 -9.83
C PHE A 196 1.11 -24.73 -9.65
N LYS A 197 2.08 -24.79 -10.58
CA LYS A 197 3.24 -25.68 -10.47
C LYS A 197 4.19 -25.31 -9.31
N GLU A 198 4.36 -24.03 -9.02
CA GLU A 198 5.11 -23.58 -7.82
C GLU A 198 4.44 -24.09 -6.53
N LYS A 199 3.12 -23.92 -6.45
CA LYS A 199 2.31 -24.31 -5.28
C LYS A 199 2.22 -25.81 -5.09
N TYR A 200 2.25 -26.58 -6.21
CA TYR A 200 2.18 -28.03 -6.24
C TYR A 200 3.33 -28.63 -7.06
N PRO A 201 4.52 -28.81 -6.46
CA PRO A 201 5.73 -29.24 -7.18
C PRO A 201 5.60 -30.60 -7.89
N VAL A 202 4.70 -31.46 -7.43
CA VAL A 202 4.37 -32.75 -8.08
C VAL A 202 3.96 -32.58 -9.56
N PHE A 203 3.44 -31.38 -9.92
CA PHE A 203 3.08 -31.04 -11.30
C PHE A 203 4.25 -30.56 -12.17
N LYS A 204 5.42 -30.27 -11.63
CA LYS A 204 6.57 -29.79 -12.42
C LYS A 204 6.99 -30.78 -13.52
N LYS A 205 6.80 -32.09 -13.29
CA LYS A 205 7.10 -33.17 -14.24
C LYS A 205 6.05 -33.33 -15.33
N ILE A 206 4.89 -32.67 -15.23
CA ILE A 206 3.81 -32.78 -16.22
C ILE A 206 3.89 -31.61 -17.17
N SER A 207 3.90 -31.90 -18.49
CA SER A 207 3.89 -30.85 -19.51
C SER A 207 2.60 -30.02 -19.42
N ASP A 208 2.70 -28.73 -19.73
CA ASP A 208 1.55 -27.83 -19.72
C ASP A 208 0.43 -28.33 -20.62
N ARG A 209 0.75 -28.82 -21.81
CA ARG A 209 -0.22 -29.44 -22.75
C ARG A 209 -1.06 -30.52 -22.10
N ASN A 210 -0.53 -31.26 -21.14
CA ASN A 210 -1.27 -32.32 -20.43
C ASN A 210 -2.07 -31.76 -19.26
N ILE A 211 -1.70 -30.64 -18.69
CA ILE A 211 -2.42 -29.98 -17.59
C ILE A 211 -3.60 -29.17 -18.13
N ILE A 212 -3.41 -28.42 -19.22
CA ILE A 212 -4.40 -27.52 -19.82
C ILE A 212 -5.55 -28.24 -20.53
N LYS A 213 -6.15 -29.22 -19.86
CA LYS A 213 -7.32 -29.95 -20.35
C LYS A 213 -8.46 -29.81 -19.33
N LYS A 214 -9.57 -29.20 -19.79
CA LYS A 214 -10.79 -29.06 -18.97
C LYS A 214 -11.30 -30.40 -18.48
N SER A 215 -11.85 -30.44 -17.27
CA SER A 215 -12.37 -31.65 -16.61
C SER A 215 -11.33 -32.75 -16.41
N LYS A 216 -10.04 -32.42 -16.44
CA LYS A 216 -8.96 -33.38 -16.23
C LYS A 216 -8.80 -33.71 -14.75
N LYS A 217 -8.76 -35.03 -14.48
CA LYS A 217 -8.50 -35.58 -13.15
C LYS A 217 -7.04 -36.01 -13.07
N PHE A 218 -6.36 -35.65 -11.99
CA PHE A 218 -5.00 -36.09 -11.71
C PHE A 218 -4.96 -36.77 -10.35
N VAL A 219 -4.26 -37.90 -10.32
CA VAL A 219 -3.91 -38.64 -9.12
C VAL A 219 -2.40 -38.78 -9.14
N LEU A 220 -1.73 -37.97 -8.34
CA LEU A 220 -0.27 -37.91 -8.29
C LEU A 220 0.20 -38.18 -6.87
N SER A 221 1.43 -38.63 -6.71
CA SER A 221 2.02 -38.83 -5.39
C SER A 221 3.50 -38.42 -5.39
N ASP A 222 3.95 -38.01 -4.22
CA ASP A 222 5.35 -37.87 -3.89
C ASP A 222 5.77 -38.96 -2.85
N SER A 223 6.85 -38.70 -2.10
CA SER A 223 7.35 -39.63 -1.08
C SER A 223 6.34 -39.87 0.05
N LEU A 224 5.54 -38.87 0.44
CA LEU A 224 4.66 -38.84 1.61
C LEU A 224 3.17 -38.77 1.28
N ASP A 225 2.83 -38.02 0.23
CA ASP A 225 1.46 -37.56 0.01
C ASP A 225 0.87 -38.04 -1.31
N LEU A 226 -0.46 -38.18 -1.30
CA LEU A 226 -1.31 -38.38 -2.45
C LEU A 226 -2.04 -37.07 -2.75
N TYR A 227 -1.96 -36.64 -4.01
CA TYR A 227 -2.59 -35.45 -4.54
C TYR A 227 -3.73 -35.85 -5.47
N LEU A 228 -4.93 -35.46 -5.14
CA LEU A 228 -6.08 -35.53 -6.02
C LEU A 228 -6.37 -34.13 -6.53
N ILE A 229 -6.39 -33.95 -7.84
CA ILE A 229 -6.60 -32.64 -8.45
C ILE A 229 -7.60 -32.76 -9.59
N PHE A 230 -8.53 -31.83 -9.63
CA PHE A 230 -9.55 -31.75 -10.67
C PHE A 230 -9.51 -30.36 -11.32
N ILE A 231 -9.11 -30.31 -12.59
CA ILE A 231 -9.12 -29.07 -13.37
C ILE A 231 -10.56 -28.80 -13.82
N LYS A 232 -11.20 -27.80 -13.23
CA LYS A 232 -12.59 -27.44 -13.52
C LYS A 232 -12.70 -26.65 -14.82
N ASP A 233 -11.82 -25.66 -14.99
CA ASP A 233 -11.87 -24.79 -16.15
C ASP A 233 -10.48 -24.25 -16.51
N ILE A 234 -10.33 -23.77 -17.75
CA ILE A 234 -9.06 -23.34 -18.34
C ILE A 234 -9.29 -22.13 -19.23
N VAL A 235 -8.35 -21.20 -19.17
CA VAL A 235 -8.15 -20.14 -20.19
C VAL A 235 -6.79 -20.32 -20.80
N LEU A 236 -6.73 -20.43 -22.12
CA LEU A 236 -5.46 -20.60 -22.83
C LEU A 236 -4.73 -19.27 -22.98
N LYS A 237 -3.43 -19.35 -23.25
CA LYS A 237 -2.63 -18.18 -23.61
C LYS A 237 -3.30 -17.41 -24.76
N GLU A 238 -3.26 -16.08 -24.69
CA GLU A 238 -3.88 -15.14 -25.65
C GLU A 238 -5.41 -15.10 -25.65
N GLN A 239 -6.08 -15.95 -24.88
CA GLN A 239 -7.51 -15.81 -24.65
C GLN A 239 -7.81 -14.70 -23.62
N GLN A 240 -9.02 -14.19 -23.67
CA GLN A 240 -9.48 -13.18 -22.73
C GLN A 240 -9.52 -13.72 -21.29
N LEU A 241 -8.95 -12.97 -20.35
CA LEU A 241 -8.98 -13.31 -18.92
C LEU A 241 -10.41 -13.21 -18.38
N PRO A 242 -10.85 -14.15 -17.53
CA PRO A 242 -12.18 -14.11 -16.94
C PRO A 242 -12.41 -12.87 -16.07
N LEU A 243 -13.64 -12.36 -16.07
CA LEU A 243 -14.02 -11.21 -15.26
C LEU A 243 -13.63 -11.37 -13.79
N GLU A 244 -13.86 -12.56 -13.20
CA GLU A 244 -13.51 -12.81 -11.79
C GLU A 244 -12.01 -12.65 -11.51
N PHE A 245 -11.17 -12.98 -12.49
CA PHE A 245 -9.72 -12.85 -12.35
C PHE A 245 -9.28 -11.39 -12.39
N VAL A 246 -9.88 -10.57 -13.25
CA VAL A 246 -9.52 -9.16 -13.45
C VAL A 246 -10.30 -8.19 -12.56
N LYS A 247 -11.31 -8.67 -11.82
CA LYS A 247 -12.11 -7.83 -10.92
C LYS A 247 -11.28 -6.93 -9.99
N PRO A 248 -10.20 -7.38 -9.33
CA PRO A 248 -9.41 -6.50 -8.44
C PRO A 248 -8.83 -5.29 -9.19
N GLU A 249 -8.33 -5.51 -10.40
CA GLU A 249 -7.76 -4.46 -11.24
C GLU A 249 -8.85 -3.54 -11.82
N LEU A 250 -9.93 -4.10 -12.34
CA LEU A 250 -11.09 -3.35 -12.80
C LEU A 250 -11.69 -2.47 -11.70
N LYS A 251 -11.70 -2.93 -10.45
CA LYS A 251 -12.15 -2.13 -9.31
C LYS A 251 -11.36 -0.83 -9.21
N GLN A 252 -10.04 -0.92 -9.31
CA GLN A 252 -9.18 0.27 -9.24
C GLN A 252 -9.48 1.23 -10.40
N ILE A 253 -9.65 0.72 -11.61
CA ILE A 253 -9.98 1.53 -12.79
C ILE A 253 -11.32 2.26 -12.58
N ILE A 254 -12.36 1.54 -12.18
CA ILE A 254 -13.69 2.12 -11.96
C ILE A 254 -13.66 3.21 -10.88
N LEU A 255 -13.00 2.91 -9.74
CA LEU A 255 -12.91 3.85 -8.63
C LEU A 255 -12.05 5.07 -8.98
N ASN A 256 -10.97 4.90 -9.72
CA ASN A 256 -10.15 6.01 -10.20
C ASN A 256 -10.94 6.89 -11.17
N GLN A 257 -11.68 6.31 -12.12
CA GLN A 257 -12.56 7.09 -13.03
C GLN A 257 -13.64 7.86 -12.29
N ARG A 258 -14.24 7.27 -11.24
CA ARG A 258 -15.19 7.98 -10.36
C ARG A 258 -14.53 9.16 -9.65
N LYS A 259 -13.34 8.92 -9.09
CA LYS A 259 -12.55 9.94 -8.39
C LYS A 259 -12.22 11.10 -9.31
N GLU A 260 -11.71 10.83 -10.51
CA GLU A 260 -11.38 11.90 -11.49
C GLU A 260 -12.61 12.73 -11.88
N LYS A 261 -13.73 12.08 -12.19
CA LYS A 261 -14.98 12.77 -12.50
C LYS A 261 -15.49 13.62 -11.33
N TRP A 262 -15.37 13.10 -10.12
CA TRP A 262 -15.80 13.82 -8.92
C TRP A 262 -14.89 15.02 -8.62
N LEU A 263 -13.55 14.85 -8.73
CA LEU A 263 -12.59 15.94 -8.56
C LEU A 263 -12.79 17.06 -9.59
N ALA A 264 -13.11 16.70 -10.83
CA ALA A 264 -13.41 17.69 -11.87
C ALA A 264 -14.64 18.52 -11.51
N ARG A 265 -15.72 17.89 -11.01
CA ARG A 265 -16.91 18.62 -10.52
C ARG A 265 -16.59 19.50 -9.33
N LEU A 266 -15.90 18.94 -8.30
CA LEU A 266 -15.49 19.67 -7.12
C LEU A 266 -14.64 20.90 -7.47
N LYS A 267 -13.70 20.78 -8.41
CA LYS A 267 -12.91 21.90 -8.93
C LYS A 267 -13.79 23.01 -9.49
N ASN A 268 -14.78 22.66 -10.33
CA ASN A 268 -15.69 23.64 -10.94
C ASN A 268 -16.54 24.34 -9.87
N GLU A 269 -17.12 23.58 -8.93
CA GLU A 269 -17.93 24.11 -7.83
C GLU A 269 -17.09 25.06 -6.93
N MET A 270 -15.88 24.68 -6.57
CA MET A 270 -14.97 25.52 -5.79
C MET A 270 -14.58 26.79 -6.52
N MET A 271 -14.33 26.72 -7.83
CA MET A 271 -13.98 27.89 -8.63
C MET A 271 -15.16 28.86 -8.79
N GLU A 272 -16.37 28.35 -9.03
CA GLU A 272 -17.58 29.16 -9.08
C GLU A 272 -17.86 29.88 -7.76
N ASP A 273 -17.78 29.14 -6.62
CA ASP A 273 -17.96 29.73 -5.29
C ASP A 273 -16.91 30.82 -5.00
N ALA A 274 -15.66 30.53 -5.33
CA ALA A 274 -14.57 31.46 -5.09
C ALA A 274 -14.69 32.75 -5.95
N LEU A 275 -15.22 32.67 -7.16
CA LEU A 275 -15.52 33.83 -8.01
C LEU A 275 -16.73 34.61 -7.46
N LYS A 276 -17.84 33.94 -7.09
CA LYS A 276 -19.03 34.58 -6.50
C LYS A 276 -18.69 35.29 -5.18
N THR A 277 -17.86 34.67 -4.35
CA THR A 277 -17.45 35.24 -3.05
C THR A 277 -16.25 36.18 -3.13
N LYS A 278 -15.78 36.50 -4.34
CA LYS A 278 -14.62 37.39 -4.61
C LYS A 278 -13.32 36.94 -3.94
N LYS A 279 -13.19 35.64 -3.59
CA LYS A 279 -11.93 35.04 -3.08
C LYS A 279 -10.86 34.94 -4.17
N ILE A 280 -11.27 34.92 -5.45
CA ILE A 280 -10.38 34.88 -6.60
C ILE A 280 -10.60 36.12 -7.46
N LYS A 281 -9.51 36.75 -7.88
CA LYS A 281 -9.50 37.78 -8.92
C LYS A 281 -8.58 37.29 -10.04
N ILE A 282 -9.14 37.15 -11.24
CA ILE A 282 -8.38 36.78 -12.44
C ILE A 282 -8.06 38.06 -13.20
N TYR A 283 -6.77 38.38 -13.31
CA TYR A 283 -6.31 39.49 -14.11
C TYR A 283 -6.07 39.01 -15.54
N LYS A 284 -6.57 39.78 -16.56
CA LYS A 284 -6.26 39.48 -17.95
C LYS A 284 -4.76 39.61 -18.18
N THR A 285 -4.11 38.56 -18.61
CA THR A 285 -2.75 38.62 -19.15
C THR A 285 -2.87 39.27 -20.53
N ASN A 286 -2.57 40.59 -20.62
CA ASN A 286 -2.34 41.19 -21.94
C ASN A 286 -1.12 40.49 -22.52
N LYS A 287 -1.30 39.78 -23.64
CA LYS A 287 -0.19 39.35 -24.50
C LYS A 287 0.37 40.55 -25.25
#